data_990275db0d0deb85f599fdf638dc44ee
#
_entry.id   990275db0d0deb85f599fdf638dc44ee
#
_cell.length_a   1.000
_cell.length_b   1.000
_cell.length_c   1.000
_cell.angle_alpha   90.00
_cell.angle_beta   90.00
_cell.angle_gamma   90.00
#
_symmetry.space_group_name_H-M   'P 1'
#
loop_
_entity.id
_entity.type
_entity.pdbx_description
1 polymer ?
#
loop_
_entity_poly.entity_id
_entity_poly.type
_entity_poly.pdbx_seq_one_letter_code
_entity_poly.pdbx_strand_id
1 'polypeptide(L)'
;MRFGLKIGSNDLEIKLRKIRAFLSDGHKVKILIFFRGREIAHKNLGYDLIDKMMEQLKDEATLEQKPTMAGRNLSIVIRSK
;
A
#
# COMPACT_ATOMS: atom_id res chain seq x y z
N MET A 1 0.17 7.88 -2.25
CA MET A 1 -1.22 7.41 -2.27
C MET A 1 -1.63 7.00 -0.87
N ARG A 2 -2.84 7.32 -0.47
CA ARG A 2 -3.28 7.13 0.92
C ARG A 2 -4.66 6.49 0.95
N PHE A 3 -4.84 5.50 1.82
CA PHE A 3 -6.15 4.89 2.03
C PHE A 3 -6.24 4.24 3.40
N GLY A 4 -7.47 3.95 3.83
CA GLY A 4 -7.73 3.37 5.13
C GLY A 4 -7.60 1.85 5.13
N LEU A 5 -7.48 1.30 6.34
CA LEU A 5 -7.34 -0.14 6.55
C LEU A 5 -8.52 -0.93 5.99
N LYS A 6 -9.72 -0.37 6.05
CA LYS A 6 -10.95 -1.05 5.63
C LYS A 6 -11.37 -0.72 4.21
N ILE A 7 -10.41 -0.47 3.33
CA ILE A 7 -10.70 -0.19 1.93
C ILE A 7 -11.46 -1.38 1.30
N GLY A 8 -12.51 -1.08 0.56
CA GLY A 8 -13.27 -2.10 -0.16
C GLY A 8 -12.49 -2.67 -1.32
N SER A 9 -12.81 -3.90 -1.74
CA SER A 9 -12.09 -4.58 -2.81
C SER A 9 -12.14 -3.81 -4.13
N ASN A 10 -13.28 -3.21 -4.45
CA ASN A 10 -13.43 -2.42 -5.67
C ASN A 10 -12.55 -1.16 -5.64
N ASP A 11 -12.54 -0.47 -4.50
CA ASP A 11 -11.70 0.72 -4.33
C ASP A 11 -10.22 0.35 -4.37
N LEU A 12 -9.86 -0.80 -3.81
CA LEU A 12 -8.50 -1.29 -3.85
C LEU A 12 -8.06 -1.55 -5.29
N GLU A 13 -8.91 -2.15 -6.12
CA GLU A 13 -8.59 -2.36 -7.54
C GLU A 13 -8.35 -1.04 -8.26
N ILE A 14 -9.17 -0.03 -7.98
CA ILE A 14 -9.00 1.29 -8.58
C ILE A 14 -7.65 1.88 -8.19
N LYS A 15 -7.28 1.75 -6.91
CA LYS A 15 -5.98 2.22 -6.42
C LYS A 15 -4.83 1.47 -7.09
N LEU A 16 -4.94 0.15 -7.23
CA LEU A 16 -3.92 -0.66 -7.88
C LEU A 16 -3.72 -0.26 -9.34
N ARG A 17 -4.80 0.05 -10.06
CA ARG A 17 -4.68 0.54 -11.44
C ARG A 17 -3.89 1.84 -11.53
N LYS A 18 -4.16 2.76 -10.61
CA LYS A 18 -3.43 4.03 -10.54
C LYS A 18 -1.96 3.80 -10.21
N ILE A 19 -1.68 2.89 -9.28
CA ILE A 19 -0.31 2.53 -8.93
C ILE A 19 0.44 1.97 -10.13
N ARG A 20 -0.19 1.06 -10.88
CA ARG A 20 0.40 0.49 -12.08
C ARG A 20 0.72 1.56 -13.12
N ALA A 21 -0.18 2.52 -13.29
CA ALA A 21 0.05 3.62 -14.22
C ALA A 21 1.28 4.45 -13.84
N PHE A 22 1.41 4.79 -12.55
CA PHE A 22 2.58 5.53 -12.06
C PHE A 22 3.86 4.73 -12.23
N LEU A 23 3.83 3.43 -11.94
CA LEU A 23 5.00 2.57 -12.10
C LEU A 23 5.39 2.45 -13.56
N SER A 24 4.41 2.34 -14.45
CA SER A 24 4.66 2.28 -15.89
C SER A 24 5.35 3.53 -16.40
N ASP A 25 5.07 4.68 -15.80
CA ASP A 25 5.72 5.95 -16.14
C ASP A 25 7.08 6.13 -15.46
N GLY A 26 7.55 5.12 -14.73
CA GLY A 26 8.85 5.18 -14.07
C GLY A 26 8.86 5.89 -12.73
N HIS A 27 7.70 6.21 -12.18
CA HIS A 27 7.61 6.88 -10.88
C HIS A 27 7.69 5.87 -9.74
N LYS A 28 8.24 6.33 -8.62
CA LYS A 28 8.11 5.63 -7.35
C LYS A 28 6.78 5.98 -6.74
N VAL A 29 6.18 5.06 -6.01
CA VAL A 29 4.89 5.29 -5.36
C VAL A 29 5.03 5.10 -3.86
N LYS A 30 4.66 6.12 -3.10
CA LYS A 30 4.56 6.01 -1.65
C LYS A 30 3.12 5.70 -1.29
N ILE A 31 2.92 4.62 -0.55
CA ILE A 31 1.60 4.18 -0.11
C ILE A 31 1.50 4.36 1.39
N LEU A 32 0.45 5.04 1.83
CA LEU A 32 0.16 5.26 3.24
C LEU A 32 -1.15 4.58 3.59
N ILE A 33 -1.12 3.73 4.59
CA ILE A 33 -2.32 3.13 5.16
C ILE A 33 -2.52 3.77 6.53
N PHE A 34 -3.63 4.49 6.70
CA PHE A 34 -3.90 5.13 7.98
C PHE A 34 -4.83 4.27 8.84
N PHE A 35 -4.56 4.27 10.14
CA PHE A 35 -5.37 3.56 11.13
C PHE A 35 -6.20 4.58 11.90
N ARG A 36 -7.48 4.28 12.07
CA ARG A 36 -8.39 5.13 12.83
C ARG A 36 -8.65 4.51 14.19
N GLY A 37 -8.55 5.33 15.27
CA GLY A 37 -8.95 4.90 16.60
C GLY A 37 -8.45 3.52 16.97
N ARG A 38 -9.38 2.59 17.15
CA ARG A 38 -9.09 1.23 17.60
C ARG A 38 -8.31 0.39 16.57
N GLU A 39 -8.29 0.80 15.32
CA GLU A 39 -7.58 0.04 14.28
C GLU A 39 -6.08 -0.04 14.55
N ILE A 40 -5.54 0.90 15.29
CA ILE A 40 -4.10 0.91 15.60
C ILE A 40 -3.70 -0.35 16.40
N ALA A 41 -4.63 -0.98 17.11
CA ALA A 41 -4.38 -2.23 17.80
C ALA A 41 -4.28 -3.42 16.85
N HIS A 42 -4.66 -3.24 15.59
CA HIS A 42 -4.66 -4.29 14.56
C HIS A 42 -3.66 -3.99 13.46
N LYS A 43 -2.43 -3.68 13.83
CA LYS A 43 -1.36 -3.37 12.88
C LYS A 43 -1.12 -4.50 11.89
N ASN A 44 -1.30 -5.74 12.31
CA ASN A 44 -1.15 -6.91 11.47
C ASN A 44 -2.07 -6.88 10.24
N LEU A 45 -3.27 -6.29 10.37
CA LEU A 45 -4.19 -6.17 9.24
C LEU A 45 -3.63 -5.24 8.17
N GLY A 46 -2.91 -4.20 8.57
CA GLY A 46 -2.23 -3.31 7.63
C GLY A 46 -1.12 -4.02 6.88
N TYR A 47 -0.32 -4.81 7.57
CA TYR A 47 0.73 -5.60 6.94
C TYR A 47 0.14 -6.63 5.99
N ASP A 48 -0.97 -7.28 6.37
CA ASP A 48 -1.67 -8.23 5.50
C ASP A 48 -2.18 -7.54 4.23
N LEU A 49 -2.69 -6.33 4.36
CA LEU A 49 -3.16 -5.56 3.21
C LEU A 49 -2.01 -5.25 2.25
N ILE A 50 -0.86 -4.87 2.80
CA ILE A 50 0.34 -4.62 1.99
C ILE A 50 0.78 -5.89 1.28
N ASP A 51 0.82 -7.02 1.97
CA ASP A 51 1.20 -8.30 1.38
C ASP A 51 0.27 -8.67 0.23
N LYS A 52 -1.02 -8.45 0.40
CA LYS A 52 -2.02 -8.70 -0.64
C LYS A 52 -1.79 -7.81 -1.86
N MET A 53 -1.49 -6.54 -1.63
CA MET A 53 -1.19 -5.61 -2.72
C MET A 53 0.08 -5.99 -3.45
N MET A 54 1.13 -6.32 -2.72
CA MET A 54 2.41 -6.70 -3.32
C MET A 54 2.30 -8.02 -4.08
N GLU A 55 1.47 -8.94 -3.61
CA GLU A 55 1.20 -10.18 -4.34
C GLU A 55 0.60 -9.89 -5.72
N GLN A 56 -0.30 -8.92 -5.80
CA GLN A 56 -0.91 -8.54 -7.07
C GLN A 56 0.05 -7.76 -7.97
N LEU A 57 1.03 -7.09 -7.39
CA LEU A 57 1.99 -6.25 -8.12
C LEU A 57 3.35 -6.91 -8.29
N LYS A 58 3.51 -8.16 -7.90
CA LYS A 58 4.81 -8.82 -7.81
C LYS A 58 5.63 -8.82 -9.11
N ASP A 59 4.96 -8.86 -10.25
CA ASP A 59 5.63 -8.85 -11.55
C ASP A 59 5.96 -7.44 -12.04
N GLU A 60 5.40 -6.42 -11.39
CA GLU A 60 5.46 -5.04 -11.84
C GLU A 60 6.24 -4.14 -10.89
N ALA A 61 6.29 -4.52 -9.61
CA ALA A 61 6.84 -3.66 -8.58
C ALA A 61 7.68 -4.42 -7.56
N THR A 62 8.60 -3.69 -6.95
CA THR A 62 9.38 -4.20 -5.84
C THR A 62 9.39 -3.14 -4.72
N LEU A 63 9.61 -3.58 -3.48
CA LEU A 63 9.73 -2.66 -2.36
C LEU A 63 11.06 -1.93 -2.43
N GLU A 64 11.00 -0.60 -2.40
CA GLU A 64 12.20 0.21 -2.22
C GLU A 64 12.45 0.46 -0.74
N GLN A 65 11.37 0.61 0.03
CA GLN A 65 11.44 0.83 1.47
C GLN A 65 10.46 -0.09 2.17
N LYS A 66 10.93 -0.78 3.20
CA LYS A 66 10.12 -1.71 3.99
C LYS A 66 8.95 -1.00 4.67
N PRO A 67 7.86 -1.72 4.96
CA PRO A 67 6.76 -1.14 5.72
C PRO A 67 7.24 -0.54 7.04
N THR A 68 6.87 0.71 7.28
CA THR A 68 7.29 1.46 8.46
C THR A 68 6.09 2.11 9.12
N MET A 69 5.91 1.87 10.42
CA MET A 69 4.88 2.55 11.20
C MET A 69 5.40 3.89 11.68
N ALA A 70 4.63 4.92 11.44
CA ALA A 70 4.91 6.27 11.94
C ALA A 70 3.60 6.86 12.46
N GLY A 71 3.45 6.92 13.78
CA GLY A 71 2.22 7.35 14.40
C GLY A 71 1.10 6.37 14.06
N ARG A 72 0.06 6.86 13.38
CA ARG A 72 -1.09 6.04 12.97
C ARG A 72 -1.05 5.67 11.50
N ASN A 73 0.10 5.78 10.87
CA ASN A 73 0.27 5.48 9.45
C ASN A 73 1.28 4.38 9.25
N LEU A 74 0.93 3.46 8.37
CA LEU A 74 1.87 2.45 7.88
C LEU A 74 2.24 2.85 6.46
N SER A 75 3.53 3.03 6.20
CA SER A 75 3.99 3.51 4.90
C SER A 75 4.96 2.53 4.24
N ILE A 76 4.86 2.46 2.92
CA ILE A 76 5.83 1.75 2.10
C ILE A 76 6.16 2.60 0.88
N VAL A 77 7.30 2.35 0.29
CA VAL A 77 7.66 2.94 -1.00
C VAL A 77 7.96 1.79 -1.95
N ILE A 78 7.32 1.83 -3.11
CA ILE A 78 7.53 0.82 -4.14
C ILE A 78 8.03 1.49 -5.42
N ARG A 79 8.70 0.70 -6.24
CA ARG A 79 9.20 1.14 -7.55
C ARG A 79 8.96 0.03 -8.56
N SER A 80 9.03 0.38 -9.84
CA SER A 80 8.92 -0.64 -10.88
C SER A 80 10.15 -1.56 -10.85
N LYS A 81 9.91 -2.80 -11.20
CA LYS A 81 11.02 -3.76 -11.35
C LYS A 81 11.95 -3.41 -12.47
#